data_00cbe06fee11443679229918ab89af76
#
_entry.id   00cbe06fee11443679229918ab89af76
#
_cell.length_a   1.000
_cell.length_b   1.000
_cell.length_c   1.000
_cell.angle_alpha   90.00
_cell.angle_beta   90.00
_cell.angle_gamma   90.00
#
_symmetry.space_group_name_H-M   'P 1'
#
loop_
_entity.id
_entity.type
_entity.pdbx_description
1 polymer ?
#
loop_
_entity_poly.entity_id
_entity_poly.type
_entity_poly.pdbx_seq_one_letter_code
_entity_poly.pdbx_strand_id
1 'polypeptide(L)'
;GRRSYGKGLVQREIPLGDGSAVHITIARYHTPSGRVIQRPYEQGKKAEYDKAFVERVRSGDADSLVRDSLDEYKTMRLGRSVYGGGGITPDVKVAVDTTRMSSYIASLIAQGVYAEFIIEYMDRCRSRLKAQYPTFIKFNTDFKLNDEELLRVVEIGKSKNIAFDKEG
;
A
#
# COMPACT_ATOMS: atom_id res chain seq x y z
N GLY A 1 -11.13 11.01 5.23
CA GLY A 1 -10.17 10.09 4.63
C GLY A 1 -8.81 10.72 4.36
N ARG A 2 -7.97 10.05 3.57
CA ARG A 2 -6.66 10.52 3.10
C ARG A 2 -6.65 10.60 1.58
N ARG A 3 -5.75 11.39 1.04
CA ARG A 3 -5.56 11.50 -0.41
C ARG A 3 -5.27 10.13 -1.02
N SER A 4 -5.93 9.80 -2.13
CA SER A 4 -5.74 8.52 -2.80
C SER A 4 -4.34 8.41 -3.44
N TYR A 5 -3.91 7.18 -3.74
CA TYR A 5 -2.59 6.93 -4.35
C TYR A 5 -2.38 7.69 -5.67
N GLY A 6 -3.43 7.84 -6.48
CA GLY A 6 -3.35 8.51 -7.76
C GLY A 6 -2.91 7.60 -8.90
N LYS A 7 -3.40 6.37 -8.95
CA LYS A 7 -3.27 5.49 -10.11
C LYS A 7 -4.61 5.39 -10.82
N GLY A 8 -4.70 5.95 -12.01
CA GLY A 8 -5.92 5.97 -12.84
C GLY A 8 -5.60 5.66 -14.30
N LEU A 9 -5.12 4.44 -14.57
CA LEU A 9 -4.72 3.98 -15.89
C LEU A 9 -5.64 2.86 -16.37
N VAL A 10 -6.02 2.91 -17.64
CA VAL A 10 -6.65 1.79 -18.35
C VAL A 10 -5.55 0.98 -18.99
N GLN A 11 -5.50 -0.30 -18.64
CA GLN A 11 -4.52 -1.24 -19.19
C GLN A 11 -5.25 -2.30 -20.04
N ARG A 12 -4.60 -2.71 -21.11
CA ARG A 12 -5.06 -3.78 -21.99
C ARG A 12 -4.04 -4.91 -21.95
N GLU A 13 -4.54 -6.10 -21.75
CA GLU A 13 -3.74 -7.31 -21.88
C GLU A 13 -3.63 -7.71 -23.36
N ILE A 14 -2.41 -8.01 -23.79
CA ILE A 14 -2.12 -8.53 -25.12
C ILE A 14 -1.43 -9.88 -24.92
N PRO A 15 -2.09 -10.99 -25.30
CA PRO A 15 -1.48 -12.31 -25.25
C PRO A 15 -0.35 -12.43 -26.28
N LEU A 16 0.71 -13.14 -25.91
CA LEU A 16 1.85 -13.46 -26.77
C LEU A 16 1.80 -14.92 -27.23
N GLY A 17 2.56 -15.24 -28.29
CA GLY A 17 2.53 -16.57 -28.91
C GLY A 17 3.07 -17.70 -28.06
N ASP A 18 3.81 -17.39 -27.00
CA ASP A 18 4.39 -18.36 -26.04
C ASP A 18 3.48 -18.62 -24.80
N GLY A 19 2.26 -18.04 -24.79
CA GLY A 19 1.32 -18.16 -23.68
C GLY A 19 1.51 -17.11 -22.58
N SER A 20 2.53 -16.25 -22.69
CA SER A 20 2.67 -15.07 -21.82
C SER A 20 1.76 -13.93 -22.28
N ALA A 21 1.65 -12.88 -21.47
CA ALA A 21 0.88 -11.69 -21.83
C ALA A 21 1.58 -10.41 -21.37
N VAL A 22 1.33 -9.32 -22.11
CA VAL A 22 1.82 -7.98 -21.78
C VAL A 22 0.65 -7.06 -21.44
N HIS A 23 0.74 -6.35 -20.33
CA HIS A 23 -0.19 -5.30 -19.97
C HIS A 23 0.32 -3.94 -20.46
N ILE A 24 -0.39 -3.32 -21.40
CA ILE A 24 -0.05 -2.03 -21.96
C ILE A 24 -1.05 -0.97 -21.53
N THR A 25 -0.56 0.16 -21.04
CA THR A 25 -1.41 1.32 -20.75
C THR A 25 -1.88 1.97 -22.04
N ILE A 26 -3.20 2.07 -22.23
CA ILE A 26 -3.82 2.61 -23.45
C ILE A 26 -4.57 3.93 -23.21
N ALA A 27 -4.95 4.23 -21.96
CA ALA A 27 -5.68 5.44 -21.63
C ALA A 27 -5.53 5.82 -20.15
N ARG A 28 -6.01 7.01 -19.78
CA ARG A 28 -6.14 7.49 -18.42
C ARG A 28 -7.60 7.61 -18.04
N TYR A 29 -7.96 7.32 -16.79
CA TYR A 29 -9.29 7.58 -16.28
C TYR A 29 -9.51 9.07 -16.03
N HIS A 30 -10.64 9.56 -16.51
CA HIS A 30 -11.16 10.88 -16.21
C HIS A 30 -12.41 10.77 -15.34
N THR A 31 -12.52 11.60 -14.33
CA THR A 31 -13.78 11.73 -13.58
C THR A 31 -14.82 12.47 -14.43
N PRO A 32 -16.12 12.46 -14.08
CA PRO A 32 -17.13 13.22 -14.83
C PRO A 32 -16.82 14.71 -14.99
N SER A 33 -16.04 15.31 -14.09
CA SER A 33 -15.57 16.68 -14.21
C SER A 33 -14.39 16.88 -15.18
N GLY A 34 -13.94 15.84 -15.86
CA GLY A 34 -12.75 15.85 -16.73
C GLY A 34 -11.42 15.65 -16.00
N ARG A 35 -11.42 15.66 -14.66
CA ARG A 35 -10.22 15.56 -13.85
C ARG A 35 -9.49 14.24 -14.05
N VAL A 36 -8.17 14.30 -14.33
CA VAL A 36 -7.26 13.15 -14.35
C VAL A 36 -6.76 12.88 -12.94
N ILE A 37 -6.95 11.67 -12.41
CA ILE A 37 -6.49 11.28 -11.07
C ILE A 37 -5.07 10.74 -11.07
N GLN A 38 -4.56 10.30 -12.22
CA GLN A 38 -3.22 9.75 -12.37
C GLN A 38 -2.15 10.77 -12.00
N ARG A 39 -1.23 10.37 -11.11
CA ARG A 39 -0.02 11.16 -10.83
C ARG A 39 0.88 11.20 -12.08
N PRO A 40 1.56 12.32 -12.35
CA PRO A 40 2.55 12.40 -13.42
C PRO A 40 3.59 11.26 -13.26
N TYR A 41 3.92 10.63 -14.38
CA TYR A 41 4.93 9.57 -14.45
C TYR A 41 5.84 9.85 -15.65
N GLU A 42 7.14 9.87 -15.40
CA GLU A 42 8.15 9.95 -16.44
C GLU A 42 8.78 8.57 -16.64
N GLN A 43 8.92 8.20 -17.91
CA GLN A 43 9.54 6.91 -18.26
C GLN A 43 10.96 6.82 -17.71
N GLY A 44 11.30 5.68 -17.10
CA GLY A 44 12.61 5.45 -16.49
C GLY A 44 12.74 5.97 -15.04
N LYS A 45 11.82 6.81 -14.55
CA LYS A 45 11.89 7.41 -13.18
C LYS A 45 10.98 6.73 -12.16
N LYS A 46 10.88 5.41 -12.22
CA LYS A 46 10.01 4.66 -11.29
C LYS A 46 10.40 4.86 -9.82
N ALA A 47 11.70 4.85 -9.51
CA ALA A 47 12.17 5.01 -8.13
C ALA A 47 11.81 6.39 -7.55
N GLU A 48 11.92 7.46 -8.35
CA GLU A 48 11.53 8.82 -7.96
C GLU A 48 10.01 8.92 -7.75
N TYR A 49 9.24 8.29 -8.63
CA TYR A 49 7.78 8.22 -8.53
C TYR A 49 7.33 7.53 -7.23
N ASP A 50 7.95 6.41 -6.87
CA ASP A 50 7.64 5.67 -5.65
C ASP A 50 8.10 6.45 -4.40
N LYS A 51 9.31 7.05 -4.42
CA LYS A 51 9.86 7.89 -3.36
C LYS A 51 8.96 9.09 -3.05
N ALA A 52 8.50 9.79 -4.09
CA ALA A 52 7.60 10.94 -3.94
C ALA A 52 6.29 10.57 -3.24
N PHE A 53 5.79 9.35 -3.44
CA PHE A 53 4.61 8.87 -2.71
C PHE A 53 4.91 8.64 -1.23
N VAL A 54 6.03 7.97 -0.91
CA VAL A 54 6.44 7.70 0.48
C VAL A 54 6.65 9.01 1.23
N GLU A 55 7.32 9.97 0.61
CA GLU A 55 7.58 11.31 1.18
C GLU A 55 6.27 12.05 1.48
N ARG A 56 5.33 12.00 0.54
CA ARG A 56 3.99 12.58 0.73
C ARG A 56 3.24 11.96 1.91
N VAL A 57 3.28 10.62 2.05
CA VAL A 57 2.66 9.93 3.19
C VAL A 57 3.33 10.31 4.51
N ARG A 58 4.65 10.46 4.51
CA ARG A 58 5.46 10.83 5.67
C ARG A 58 5.20 12.27 6.14
N SER A 59 5.07 13.20 5.22
CA SER A 59 4.79 14.62 5.50
C SER A 59 3.36 14.91 5.95
N GLY A 60 2.54 13.86 6.14
CA GLY A 60 1.15 14.02 6.54
C GLY A 60 0.27 14.62 5.45
N ASP A 61 0.68 14.46 4.18
CA ASP A 61 -0.06 14.96 3.01
C ASP A 61 -0.26 16.48 3.05
N ALA A 62 0.85 17.22 3.23
CA ALA A 62 0.87 18.68 3.22
C ALA A 62 0.35 19.20 1.86
N ASP A 63 -0.93 19.43 1.80
CA ASP A 63 -1.72 19.74 0.59
C ASP A 63 -1.41 21.11 -0.03
N SER A 64 -0.78 22.00 0.76
CA SER A 64 -0.64 23.42 0.39
C SER A 64 0.34 23.66 -0.77
N LEU A 65 1.39 22.84 -0.88
CA LEU A 65 2.44 23.06 -1.89
C LEU A 65 2.12 22.45 -3.27
N VAL A 66 1.08 21.62 -3.36
CA VAL A 66 0.75 20.88 -4.59
C VAL A 66 -0.39 21.51 -5.38
N ARG A 67 -1.22 22.36 -4.76
CA ARG A 67 -2.39 22.97 -5.40
C ARG A 67 -2.01 23.94 -6.51
N ASP A 68 -0.95 24.70 -6.33
CA ASP A 68 -0.56 25.76 -7.26
C ASP A 68 0.03 25.23 -8.58
N SER A 69 0.36 23.95 -8.65
CA SER A 69 0.93 23.29 -9.84
C SER A 69 -0.02 22.30 -10.51
N LEU A 70 -1.26 22.14 -10.03
CA LEU A 70 -2.21 21.17 -10.54
C LEU A 70 -3.35 21.83 -11.31
N ASP A 71 -3.79 21.17 -12.38
CA ASP A 71 -4.96 21.60 -13.15
C ASP A 71 -6.21 21.65 -12.26
N GLU A 72 -6.91 22.78 -12.26
CA GLU A 72 -8.17 22.97 -11.55
C GLU A 72 -9.35 22.54 -12.43
N TYR A 73 -10.29 21.82 -11.85
CA TYR A 73 -11.54 21.39 -12.45
C TYR A 73 -12.70 21.78 -11.57
N LYS A 74 -13.90 21.85 -12.13
CA LYS A 74 -15.14 22.12 -11.40
C LYS A 74 -16.04 20.90 -11.35
N THR A 75 -16.56 20.57 -10.17
CA THR A 75 -17.55 19.49 -10.05
C THR A 75 -18.85 19.88 -10.78
N MET A 76 -19.47 18.92 -11.48
CA MET A 76 -20.64 19.18 -12.34
C MET A 76 -21.86 19.69 -11.57
N ARG A 77 -22.08 19.20 -10.34
CA ARG A 77 -23.30 19.50 -9.59
C ARG A 77 -23.18 20.78 -8.76
N LEU A 78 -22.06 20.97 -8.07
CA LEU A 78 -21.90 22.04 -7.07
C LEU A 78 -20.85 23.07 -7.48
N GLY A 79 -20.19 22.93 -8.65
CA GLY A 79 -19.15 23.83 -9.11
C GLY A 79 -17.94 23.95 -8.18
N ARG A 80 -17.72 22.99 -7.27
CA ARG A 80 -16.59 23.03 -6.32
C ARG A 80 -15.27 22.79 -7.06
N SER A 81 -14.24 23.53 -6.67
CA SER A 81 -12.88 23.32 -7.18
C SER A 81 -12.32 21.97 -6.72
N VAL A 82 -11.81 21.20 -7.66
CA VAL A 82 -11.10 19.94 -7.44
C VAL A 82 -9.85 19.92 -8.33
N TYR A 83 -8.79 19.24 -7.90
CA TYR A 83 -7.50 19.26 -8.57
C TYR A 83 -7.14 17.90 -9.14
N GLY A 84 -6.50 17.91 -10.33
CA GLY A 84 -6.05 16.73 -11.04
C GLY A 84 -4.60 16.35 -10.73
N GLY A 85 -4.10 15.28 -11.39
CA GLY A 85 -2.67 14.94 -11.41
C GLY A 85 -2.07 14.40 -10.11
N GLY A 86 -2.86 14.14 -9.09
CA GLY A 86 -2.27 13.75 -7.80
C GLY A 86 -3.10 12.81 -6.93
N GLY A 87 -4.07 12.14 -7.50
CA GLY A 87 -5.08 11.38 -6.77
C GLY A 87 -6.28 12.23 -6.37
N ILE A 88 -7.12 11.69 -5.50
CA ILE A 88 -8.33 12.36 -5.00
C ILE A 88 -8.09 12.78 -3.56
N THR A 89 -8.21 14.07 -3.30
CA THR A 89 -8.13 14.64 -1.94
C THR A 89 -9.52 14.63 -1.31
N PRO A 90 -9.69 14.10 -0.10
CA PRO A 90 -10.96 14.10 0.61
C PRO A 90 -11.31 15.49 1.14
N ASP A 91 -12.61 15.78 1.29
CA ASP A 91 -13.08 17.02 1.91
C ASP A 91 -12.82 17.02 3.42
N VAL A 92 -12.94 15.86 4.07
CA VAL A 92 -12.67 15.66 5.49
C VAL A 92 -11.42 14.80 5.65
N LYS A 93 -10.36 15.38 6.20
CA LYS A 93 -9.09 14.65 6.48
C LYS A 93 -9.27 13.80 7.73
N VAL A 94 -8.81 12.54 7.64
CA VAL A 94 -8.73 11.62 8.76
C VAL A 94 -7.29 11.12 8.83
N ALA A 95 -6.61 11.42 9.91
CA ALA A 95 -5.23 10.98 10.13
C ALA A 95 -5.15 9.45 10.22
N VAL A 96 -3.96 8.91 9.96
CA VAL A 96 -3.68 7.51 10.25
C VAL A 96 -3.64 7.34 11.77
N ASP A 97 -4.36 6.36 12.28
CA ASP A 97 -4.17 5.93 13.66
C ASP A 97 -2.82 5.20 13.75
N THR A 98 -1.85 5.85 14.34
CA THR A 98 -0.50 5.31 14.57
C THR A 98 -0.30 4.83 16.01
N THR A 99 -1.33 4.88 16.85
CA THR A 99 -1.22 4.52 18.28
C THR A 99 -0.84 3.06 18.52
N ARG A 100 -1.09 2.19 17.54
CA ARG A 100 -0.75 0.76 17.60
C ARG A 100 0.42 0.36 16.71
N MET A 101 1.12 1.32 16.13
CA MET A 101 2.21 1.05 15.20
C MET A 101 3.51 1.69 15.73
N SER A 102 4.31 0.91 16.42
CA SER A 102 5.65 1.33 16.80
C SER A 102 6.58 1.43 15.58
N SER A 103 7.67 2.17 15.72
CA SER A 103 8.72 2.26 14.71
C SER A 103 9.30 0.88 14.36
N TYR A 104 9.39 0.01 15.36
CA TYR A 104 9.82 -1.37 15.20
C TYR A 104 8.87 -2.17 14.28
N ILE A 105 7.55 -2.16 14.57
CA ILE A 105 6.55 -2.83 13.72
C ILE A 105 6.56 -2.29 12.29
N ALA A 106 6.65 -0.97 12.13
CA ALA A 106 6.75 -0.35 10.81
C ALA A 106 7.99 -0.83 10.03
N SER A 107 9.13 -0.99 10.71
CA SER A 107 10.36 -1.51 10.10
C SER A 107 10.25 -2.99 9.72
N LEU A 108 9.62 -3.82 10.55
CA LEU A 108 9.35 -5.23 10.23
C LEU A 108 8.48 -5.38 8.98
N ILE A 109 7.44 -4.55 8.85
CA ILE A 109 6.56 -4.52 7.68
C ILE A 109 7.33 -4.07 6.44
N ALA A 110 8.07 -2.97 6.53
CA ALA A 110 8.79 -2.37 5.41
C ALA A 110 9.87 -3.30 4.83
N GLN A 111 10.52 -4.11 5.67
CA GLN A 111 11.54 -5.06 5.27
C GLN A 111 11.01 -6.48 4.99
N GLY A 112 9.70 -6.66 4.97
CA GLY A 112 9.05 -7.92 4.60
C GLY A 112 9.26 -9.08 5.59
N VAL A 113 9.57 -8.80 6.85
CA VAL A 113 9.85 -9.82 7.88
C VAL A 113 8.64 -10.74 8.08
N TYR A 114 7.44 -10.18 8.12
CA TYR A 114 6.22 -10.99 8.27
C TYR A 114 5.98 -11.91 7.07
N ALA A 115 6.28 -11.46 5.85
CA ALA A 115 6.13 -12.29 4.66
C ALA A 115 7.09 -13.49 4.69
N GLU A 116 8.35 -13.26 5.06
CA GLU A 116 9.35 -14.31 5.23
C GLU A 116 8.96 -15.32 6.32
N PHE A 117 8.56 -14.83 7.50
CA PHE A 117 8.05 -15.67 8.58
C PHE A 117 6.86 -16.52 8.15
N ILE A 118 5.87 -15.92 7.47
CA ILE A 118 4.67 -16.66 7.03
C ILE A 118 5.05 -17.77 6.05
N ILE A 119 5.96 -17.53 5.13
CA ILE A 119 6.42 -18.55 4.18
C ILE A 119 7.08 -19.70 4.93
N GLU A 120 8.07 -19.44 5.78
CA GLU A 120 8.73 -20.47 6.59
C GLU A 120 7.74 -21.25 7.47
N TYR A 121 6.83 -20.54 8.11
CA TYR A 121 5.83 -21.11 9.00
C TYR A 121 4.87 -22.04 8.26
N MET A 122 4.38 -21.59 7.10
CA MET A 122 3.45 -22.37 6.28
C MET A 122 4.12 -23.62 5.70
N ASP A 123 5.38 -23.54 5.31
CA ASP A 123 6.11 -24.70 4.78
C ASP A 123 6.24 -25.80 5.86
N ARG A 124 6.48 -25.42 7.11
CA ARG A 124 6.59 -26.37 8.23
C ARG A 124 5.25 -26.86 8.77
N CYS A 125 4.23 -25.99 8.80
CA CYS A 125 3.02 -26.23 9.60
C CYS A 125 1.74 -26.42 8.78
N ARG A 126 1.76 -26.32 7.45
CA ARG A 126 0.58 -26.35 6.58
C ARG A 126 -0.35 -27.54 6.86
N SER A 127 0.18 -28.77 6.92
CA SER A 127 -0.62 -29.96 7.15
C SER A 127 -1.23 -29.99 8.55
N ARG A 128 -0.46 -29.59 9.57
CA ARG A 128 -0.91 -29.47 10.96
C ARG A 128 -2.04 -28.45 11.07
N LEU A 129 -1.86 -27.26 10.46
CA LEU A 129 -2.86 -26.19 10.49
C LEU A 129 -4.17 -26.61 9.83
N LYS A 130 -4.11 -27.28 8.67
CA LYS A 130 -5.30 -27.79 7.98
C LYS A 130 -6.06 -28.82 8.82
N ALA A 131 -5.36 -29.70 9.53
CA ALA A 131 -5.98 -30.68 10.39
C ALA A 131 -6.61 -30.05 11.65
N GLN A 132 -5.90 -29.11 12.28
CA GLN A 132 -6.35 -28.43 13.50
C GLN A 132 -7.47 -27.42 13.24
N TYR A 133 -7.42 -26.73 12.09
CA TYR A 133 -8.35 -25.67 11.72
C TYR A 133 -9.00 -25.98 10.36
N PRO A 134 -9.97 -26.93 10.31
CA PRO A 134 -10.58 -27.35 9.05
C PRO A 134 -11.46 -26.29 8.39
N THR A 135 -11.86 -25.24 9.12
CA THR A 135 -12.64 -24.10 8.59
C THR A 135 -11.97 -22.77 8.90
N PHE A 136 -12.22 -21.78 8.05
CA PHE A 136 -11.76 -20.41 8.26
C PHE A 136 -12.28 -19.82 9.58
N ILE A 137 -13.52 -20.10 9.93
CA ILE A 137 -14.13 -19.60 11.18
C ILE A 137 -13.31 -20.11 12.38
N LYS A 138 -13.04 -21.42 12.43
CA LYS A 138 -12.25 -22.00 13.52
C LYS A 138 -10.82 -21.44 13.57
N PHE A 139 -10.18 -21.27 12.42
CA PHE A 139 -8.87 -20.64 12.35
C PHE A 139 -8.90 -19.21 12.89
N ASN A 140 -9.85 -18.39 12.44
CA ASN A 140 -9.93 -16.99 12.84
C ASN A 140 -10.24 -16.78 14.33
N THR A 141 -10.95 -17.74 14.94
CA THR A 141 -11.32 -17.66 16.36
C THR A 141 -10.21 -18.19 17.28
N ASP A 142 -9.60 -19.30 16.92
CA ASP A 142 -8.79 -20.10 17.86
C ASP A 142 -7.28 -20.00 17.57
N PHE A 143 -6.89 -19.58 16.34
CA PHE A 143 -5.47 -19.53 15.98
C PHE A 143 -4.76 -18.42 16.75
N LYS A 144 -3.66 -18.80 17.38
CA LYS A 144 -2.70 -17.86 18.01
C LYS A 144 -1.30 -18.37 17.75
N LEU A 145 -0.38 -17.47 17.53
CA LEU A 145 1.05 -17.77 17.54
C LEU A 145 1.49 -17.97 18.99
N ASN A 146 2.36 -18.94 19.20
CA ASN A 146 3.02 -19.13 20.50
C ASN A 146 4.27 -18.24 20.62
N ASP A 147 4.88 -18.22 21.80
CA ASP A 147 6.04 -17.38 22.08
C ASP A 147 7.26 -17.75 21.22
N GLU A 148 7.47 -19.02 20.90
CA GLU A 148 8.57 -19.46 20.02
C GLU A 148 8.39 -18.91 18.59
N GLU A 149 7.16 -18.93 18.11
CA GLU A 149 6.81 -18.40 16.79
C GLU A 149 6.96 -16.87 16.74
N LEU A 150 6.62 -16.18 17.82
CA LEU A 150 6.85 -14.73 17.95
C LEU A 150 8.34 -14.40 18.04
N LEU A 151 9.14 -15.19 18.79
CA LEU A 151 10.58 -15.04 18.84
C LEU A 151 11.23 -15.21 17.46
N ARG A 152 10.71 -16.12 16.65
CA ARG A 152 11.19 -16.30 15.27
C ARG A 152 11.03 -15.03 14.42
N VAL A 153 9.93 -14.30 14.56
CA VAL A 153 9.75 -13.00 13.90
C VAL A 153 10.82 -12.01 14.34
N VAL A 154 11.14 -11.97 15.64
CA VAL A 154 12.20 -11.11 16.18
C VAL A 154 13.57 -11.49 15.62
N GLU A 155 13.87 -12.79 15.51
CA GLU A 155 15.14 -13.28 14.94
C GLU A 155 15.32 -12.87 13.46
N ILE A 156 14.27 -13.04 12.64
CA ILE A 156 14.29 -12.60 11.25
C ILE A 156 14.50 -11.07 11.19
N GLY A 157 13.83 -10.31 12.09
CA GLY A 157 14.05 -8.87 12.19
C GLY A 157 15.50 -8.51 12.53
N LYS A 158 16.10 -9.20 13.50
CA LYS A 158 17.52 -9.02 13.87
C LYS A 158 18.47 -9.33 12.70
N SER A 159 18.22 -10.39 11.93
CA SER A 159 19.04 -10.73 10.76
C SER A 159 19.03 -9.63 9.68
N LYS A 160 17.98 -8.80 9.68
CA LYS A 160 17.85 -7.61 8.81
C LYS A 160 18.27 -6.30 9.49
N ASN A 161 19.01 -6.38 10.60
CA ASN A 161 19.47 -5.23 11.37
C ASN A 161 18.34 -4.35 11.95
N ILE A 162 17.18 -4.93 12.23
CA ILE A 162 16.08 -4.25 12.91
C ILE A 162 16.24 -4.49 14.41
N ALA A 163 16.57 -3.46 15.16
CA ALA A 163 16.70 -3.55 16.62
C ALA A 163 15.32 -3.68 17.26
N PHE A 164 15.18 -4.64 18.18
CA PHE A 164 13.96 -4.78 18.98
C PHE A 164 13.98 -3.70 20.07
N ASP A 165 13.00 -2.81 20.01
CA ASP A 165 12.77 -1.79 21.01
C ASP A 165 11.65 -2.24 21.95
N LYS A 166 11.94 -2.31 23.25
CA LYS A 166 10.95 -2.69 24.27
C LYS A 166 10.03 -1.54 24.69
N GLU A 167 10.37 -0.31 24.28
CA GLU A 167 9.66 0.92 24.66
C GLU A 167 8.74 1.45 23.56
N GLY A 168 8.63 0.76 22.41
CA GLY A 168 7.85 1.16 21.23
C GLY A 168 6.49 0.49 21.10
#